data_571be14f80c5756db9d64f461f4d1438
#
_entry.id   571be14f80c5756db9d64f461f4d1438
#
_cell.length_a   1.000
_cell.length_b   1.000
_cell.length_c   1.000
_cell.angle_alpha   90.00
_cell.angle_beta   90.00
_cell.angle_gamma   90.00
#
_symmetry.space_group_name_H-M   'P 1'
#
loop_
_entity.id
_entity.type
_entity.pdbx_description
1 polymer ?
#
loop_
_entity_poly.entity_id
_entity_poly.type
_entity_poly.pdbx_seq_one_letter_code
_entity_poly.pdbx_strand_id
1 'polypeptide(L)'
;MWTVPLTEFQQEYLRNCSHRWNVKTGATRSGKTYLDCAVTIPKRICAARGEGLLVLMGNTLGTLERNVLSLMRELWGPDLVGVIRTSAAGNVVQLFGKKIYVLGADNKKHIARIQGAAFEYVYGDEITTWDEGVFQMLKSRLSCPHSHFDGTCNPESPTHWFKKFLDSDADIYCQAYTIDDNPTLPAQFVADLKKEYTGTVYYNRFILGQWMAANGVIYRLLVDSLAAGDGRFFWPVDKPLHPWRVRIGVDFGGNGSKHAFVATAILPGYSGVVGLASQRIDPVAQDADFLADRLLEFCMTVFARWGEIQYIFCDSAEQTLINHIRARLRRCKLSWLADRVENSAKIRINDRIRLTCILMGGGRFWLLPEAATLRDALATALYSGKHPGVDERLDDGSTDIDTLDAYEYTIERDFKRLTNT
;
A
#
# COMPACT_ATOMS: atom_id res chain seq x y z
N MET A 1 29.78 15.62 -6.43
CA MET A 1 28.85 14.89 -7.31
C MET A 1 29.04 13.42 -7.02
N TRP A 2 28.14 12.81 -6.26
CA TRP A 2 28.21 11.38 -5.90
C TRP A 2 27.64 10.59 -7.08
N THR A 3 28.50 10.13 -7.98
CA THR A 3 28.08 9.23 -9.06
C THR A 3 28.22 7.80 -8.58
N VAL A 4 27.13 7.23 -8.10
CA VAL A 4 27.07 5.76 -8.00
C VAL A 4 27.19 5.23 -9.43
N PRO A 5 28.19 4.41 -9.74
CA PRO A 5 28.36 3.91 -11.11
C PRO A 5 27.13 3.06 -11.45
N LEU A 6 26.59 3.29 -12.65
CA LEU A 6 25.48 2.48 -13.16
C LEU A 6 25.92 1.04 -13.33
N THR A 7 25.08 0.10 -12.91
CA THR A 7 25.30 -1.32 -13.16
C THR A 7 25.26 -1.62 -14.67
N GLU A 8 25.87 -2.72 -15.09
CA GLU A 8 25.81 -3.15 -16.49
C GLU A 8 24.35 -3.34 -16.96
N PHE A 9 23.51 -3.87 -16.08
CA PHE A 9 22.08 -4.04 -16.32
C PHE A 9 21.34 -2.70 -16.58
N GLN A 10 21.68 -1.66 -15.81
CA GLN A 10 21.17 -0.31 -16.03
C GLN A 10 21.70 0.32 -17.33
N GLN A 11 22.98 0.08 -17.66
CA GLN A 11 23.58 0.53 -18.92
C GLN A 11 22.94 -0.14 -20.13
N GLU A 12 22.58 -1.42 -20.02
CA GLU A 12 21.83 -2.15 -21.04
C GLU A 12 20.47 -1.48 -21.31
N TYR A 13 19.74 -1.11 -20.24
CA TYR A 13 18.51 -0.35 -20.42
C TYR A 13 18.71 0.92 -21.23
N LEU A 14 19.74 1.70 -20.89
CA LEU A 14 20.01 2.98 -21.57
C LEU A 14 20.41 2.81 -23.03
N ARG A 15 20.98 1.68 -23.43
CA ARG A 15 21.28 1.36 -24.83
C ARG A 15 20.01 1.03 -25.63
N ASN A 16 19.02 0.43 -24.97
CA ASN A 16 17.83 -0.12 -25.63
C ASN A 16 16.57 0.75 -25.48
N CYS A 17 16.55 1.77 -24.61
CA CYS A 17 15.38 2.60 -24.32
C CYS A 17 15.09 3.66 -25.41
N SER A 18 15.09 3.25 -26.69
CA SER A 18 14.80 4.10 -27.85
C SER A 18 13.38 3.94 -28.40
N HIS A 19 12.58 3.06 -27.80
CA HIS A 19 11.20 2.79 -28.18
C HIS A 19 10.25 3.93 -27.79
N ARG A 20 9.05 3.92 -28.33
CA ARG A 20 8.01 4.86 -27.93
C ARG A 20 7.64 4.71 -26.45
N TRP A 21 7.57 3.47 -25.97
CA TRP A 21 7.30 3.11 -24.59
C TRP A 21 8.48 2.37 -24.01
N ASN A 22 9.08 2.90 -22.97
CA ASN A 22 10.21 2.29 -22.29
C ASN A 22 9.85 2.10 -20.80
N VAL A 23 9.75 0.87 -20.36
CA VAL A 23 9.23 0.54 -19.03
C VAL A 23 10.23 -0.29 -18.25
N LYS A 24 10.41 0.06 -16.98
CA LYS A 24 11.10 -0.76 -16.00
C LYS A 24 10.05 -1.38 -15.07
N THR A 25 9.85 -2.68 -15.18
CA THR A 25 9.01 -3.45 -14.26
C THR A 25 9.87 -4.17 -13.22
N GLY A 26 9.34 -4.56 -12.08
CA GLY A 26 10.07 -5.44 -11.18
C GLY A 26 10.05 -5.03 -9.72
N ALA A 27 10.96 -5.65 -8.97
CA ALA A 27 11.06 -5.59 -7.52
C ALA A 27 11.07 -4.16 -6.94
N THR A 28 10.58 -4.00 -5.74
CA THR A 28 10.73 -2.75 -4.99
C THR A 28 12.20 -2.51 -4.66
N ARG A 29 12.61 -1.24 -4.58
CA ARG A 29 14.01 -0.83 -4.29
C ARG A 29 15.08 -1.39 -5.23
N SER A 30 14.73 -1.90 -6.40
CA SER A 30 15.65 -2.44 -7.40
C SER A 30 16.43 -1.38 -8.20
N GLY A 31 16.28 -0.10 -7.88
CA GLY A 31 17.01 0.99 -8.56
C GLY A 31 16.35 1.57 -9.81
N LYS A 32 15.12 1.15 -10.16
CA LYS A 32 14.37 1.63 -11.34
C LYS A 32 14.21 3.14 -11.37
N THR A 33 13.57 3.71 -10.36
CA THR A 33 13.32 5.15 -10.24
C THR A 33 14.63 5.95 -10.10
N TYR A 34 15.65 5.36 -9.44
CA TYR A 34 16.97 5.99 -9.36
C TYR A 34 17.58 6.22 -10.77
N LEU A 35 17.56 5.19 -11.61
CA LEU A 35 18.05 5.32 -13.00
C LEU A 35 17.30 6.38 -13.79
N ASP A 36 15.99 6.49 -13.61
CA ASP A 36 15.19 7.53 -14.27
C ASP A 36 15.55 8.92 -13.79
N CYS A 37 15.61 9.13 -12.48
CA CYS A 37 15.96 10.42 -11.90
C CYS A 37 17.40 10.84 -12.21
N ALA A 38 18.33 9.87 -12.25
CA ALA A 38 19.74 10.15 -12.52
C ALA A 38 20.05 10.38 -14.00
N VAL A 39 19.36 9.70 -14.91
CA VAL A 39 19.75 9.70 -16.33
C VAL A 39 18.57 9.91 -17.28
N THR A 40 17.53 9.07 -17.20
CA THR A 40 16.52 9.00 -18.26
C THR A 40 15.71 10.30 -18.35
N ILE A 41 15.15 10.76 -17.23
CA ILE A 41 14.36 12.01 -17.19
C ILE A 41 15.19 13.21 -17.62
N PRO A 42 16.40 13.48 -17.06
CA PRO A 42 17.24 14.58 -17.50
C PRO A 42 17.57 14.54 -19.00
N LYS A 43 17.97 13.36 -19.50
CA LYS A 43 18.29 13.15 -20.92
C LYS A 43 17.10 13.50 -21.82
N ARG A 44 15.90 13.01 -21.52
CA ARG A 44 14.69 13.29 -22.30
C ARG A 44 14.28 14.76 -22.26
N ILE A 45 14.30 15.36 -21.07
CA ILE A 45 13.95 16.78 -20.90
C ILE A 45 14.94 17.67 -21.69
N CYS A 46 16.24 17.42 -21.58
CA CYS A 46 17.24 18.22 -22.28
C CYS A 46 17.13 18.05 -23.80
N ALA A 47 16.82 16.86 -24.30
CA ALA A 47 16.67 16.55 -25.73
C ALA A 47 15.34 17.01 -26.34
N ALA A 48 14.36 17.41 -25.53
CA ALA A 48 13.02 17.79 -26.01
C ALA A 48 13.07 19.01 -26.93
N ARG A 49 12.33 18.96 -28.04
CA ARG A 49 12.34 19.95 -29.14
C ARG A 49 11.32 21.07 -28.94
N GLY A 50 10.40 20.94 -28.00
CA GLY A 50 9.31 21.88 -27.75
C GLY A 50 8.11 21.69 -28.68
N GLU A 51 7.96 20.51 -29.26
CA GLU A 51 6.85 20.15 -30.14
C GLU A 51 5.57 19.79 -29.37
N GLY A 52 5.69 19.53 -28.07
CA GLY A 52 4.59 19.19 -27.18
C GLY A 52 4.92 19.41 -25.72
N LEU A 53 4.01 19.02 -24.84
CA LEU A 53 4.19 19.16 -23.41
C LEU A 53 5.13 18.08 -22.85
N LEU A 54 5.90 18.46 -21.84
CA LEU A 54 6.68 17.56 -21.01
C LEU A 54 5.94 17.34 -19.71
N VAL A 55 5.75 16.08 -19.33
CA VAL A 55 4.84 15.72 -18.22
C VAL A 55 5.49 14.69 -17.29
N LEU A 56 5.34 14.87 -15.99
CA LEU A 56 5.59 13.83 -14.98
C LEU A 56 4.24 13.38 -14.40
N MET A 57 4.01 12.10 -14.37
CA MET A 57 2.78 11.49 -13.86
C MET A 57 3.08 10.45 -12.78
N GLY A 58 2.28 10.44 -11.74
CA GLY A 58 2.34 9.41 -10.70
C GLY A 58 0.96 9.21 -10.08
N ASN A 59 0.83 8.29 -9.14
CA ASN A 59 -0.45 8.04 -8.50
C ASN A 59 -1.07 9.35 -7.97
N THR A 60 -0.31 10.10 -7.17
CA THR A 60 -0.68 11.44 -6.68
C THR A 60 0.47 12.43 -6.82
N LEU A 61 0.18 13.73 -6.73
CA LEU A 61 1.24 14.76 -6.68
C LEU A 61 2.20 14.53 -5.51
N GLY A 62 1.68 14.10 -4.37
CA GLY A 62 2.48 13.84 -3.17
C GLY A 62 3.43 12.62 -3.34
N THR A 63 3.03 11.58 -4.09
CA THR A 63 3.93 10.47 -4.41
C THR A 63 5.02 10.90 -5.39
N LEU A 64 4.70 11.67 -6.41
CA LEU A 64 5.69 12.24 -7.34
C LEU A 64 6.71 13.13 -6.64
N GLU A 65 6.26 13.98 -5.74
CA GLU A 65 7.16 14.84 -4.96
C GLU A 65 8.16 14.01 -4.15
N ARG A 66 7.67 12.98 -3.43
CA ARG A 66 8.52 12.14 -2.56
C ARG A 66 9.43 11.19 -3.34
N ASN A 67 8.89 10.53 -4.36
CA ASN A 67 9.60 9.43 -5.02
C ASN A 67 10.52 9.92 -6.15
N VAL A 68 10.15 11.03 -6.81
CA VAL A 68 10.84 11.49 -8.01
C VAL A 68 11.53 12.82 -7.78
N LEU A 69 10.77 13.89 -7.46
CA LEU A 69 11.34 15.24 -7.41
C LEU A 69 12.31 15.43 -6.23
N SER A 70 12.04 14.86 -5.06
CA SER A 70 12.98 14.91 -3.93
C SER A 70 14.30 14.23 -4.29
N LEU A 71 14.26 13.04 -4.89
CA LEU A 71 15.44 12.32 -5.34
C LEU A 71 16.19 13.09 -6.43
N MET A 72 15.47 13.68 -7.39
CA MET A 72 16.12 14.51 -8.42
C MET A 72 16.80 15.74 -7.82
N ARG A 73 16.22 16.38 -6.78
CA ARG A 73 16.88 17.50 -6.09
C ARG A 73 18.14 17.08 -5.34
N GLU A 74 18.15 15.90 -4.75
CA GLU A 74 19.35 15.34 -4.12
C GLU A 74 20.46 15.09 -5.15
N LEU A 75 20.11 14.61 -6.36
CA LEU A 75 21.06 14.29 -7.42
C LEU A 75 21.58 15.53 -8.16
N TRP A 76 20.70 16.47 -8.48
CA TRP A 76 20.98 17.57 -9.41
C TRP A 76 21.01 18.97 -8.79
N GLY A 77 20.57 19.07 -7.54
CA GLY A 77 20.48 20.32 -6.81
C GLY A 77 19.20 21.13 -7.10
N PRO A 78 18.86 22.08 -6.19
CA PRO A 78 17.64 22.87 -6.28
C PRO A 78 17.64 23.89 -7.43
N ASP A 79 18.80 24.25 -7.95
CA ASP A 79 18.92 25.18 -9.09
C ASP A 79 18.44 24.56 -10.40
N LEU A 80 18.61 23.25 -10.56
CA LEU A 80 18.17 22.50 -11.75
C LEU A 80 16.81 21.83 -11.57
N VAL A 81 16.41 21.57 -10.31
CA VAL A 81 15.16 20.86 -9.96
C VAL A 81 14.36 21.70 -8.98
N GLY A 82 13.37 22.40 -9.51
CA GLY A 82 12.50 23.27 -8.72
C GLY A 82 11.47 22.52 -7.86
N VAL A 83 10.56 23.29 -7.28
CA VAL A 83 9.41 22.77 -6.51
C VAL A 83 8.13 22.87 -7.33
N ILE A 84 7.13 22.02 -7.01
CA ILE A 84 5.82 22.08 -7.65
C ILE A 84 5.14 23.41 -7.31
N ARG A 85 4.73 24.14 -8.34
CA ARG A 85 3.92 25.35 -8.22
C ARG A 85 2.53 25.08 -8.77
N THR A 86 1.51 25.38 -7.98
CA THR A 86 0.11 25.25 -8.37
C THR A 86 -0.40 26.59 -8.89
N SER A 87 -1.03 26.60 -10.06
CA SER A 87 -1.65 27.76 -10.67
C SER A 87 -3.00 27.39 -11.30
N ALA A 88 -3.75 28.40 -11.77
CA ALA A 88 -4.98 28.17 -12.52
C ALA A 88 -4.76 27.32 -13.79
N ALA A 89 -3.54 27.38 -14.37
CA ALA A 89 -3.14 26.58 -15.54
C ALA A 89 -2.67 25.17 -15.19
N GLY A 90 -2.71 24.77 -13.90
CA GLY A 90 -2.31 23.44 -13.43
C GLY A 90 -1.04 23.46 -12.56
N ASN A 91 -0.55 22.24 -12.26
CA ASN A 91 0.66 22.05 -11.46
C ASN A 91 1.87 21.94 -12.38
N VAL A 92 2.91 22.70 -12.09
CA VAL A 92 4.13 22.75 -12.89
C VAL A 92 5.35 22.76 -12.02
N VAL A 93 6.47 22.24 -12.57
CA VAL A 93 7.81 22.32 -11.98
C VAL A 93 8.80 22.76 -13.06
N GLN A 94 9.84 23.49 -12.67
CA GLN A 94 10.97 23.78 -13.54
C GLN A 94 12.02 22.70 -13.37
N LEU A 95 12.39 22.00 -14.45
CA LEU A 95 13.46 21.02 -14.47
C LEU A 95 14.41 21.35 -15.63
N PHE A 96 15.70 21.50 -15.34
CA PHE A 96 16.74 21.78 -16.33
C PHE A 96 16.39 22.96 -17.26
N GLY A 97 15.80 24.01 -16.68
CA GLY A 97 15.38 25.21 -17.41
C GLY A 97 14.09 25.08 -18.23
N LYS A 98 13.43 23.90 -18.22
CA LYS A 98 12.18 23.68 -18.96
C LYS A 98 10.99 23.57 -18.01
N LYS A 99 9.81 23.98 -18.48
CA LYS A 99 8.54 23.84 -17.77
C LYS A 99 7.99 22.43 -17.95
N ILE A 100 7.76 21.73 -16.85
CA ILE A 100 7.22 20.37 -16.82
C ILE A 100 5.87 20.38 -16.09
N TYR A 101 4.86 19.78 -16.69
CA TYR A 101 3.56 19.59 -16.05
C TYR A 101 3.60 18.38 -15.11
N VAL A 102 2.92 18.50 -13.97
CA VAL A 102 2.90 17.45 -12.93
C VAL A 102 1.46 17.02 -12.67
N LEU A 103 1.15 15.74 -12.89
CA LEU A 103 -0.21 15.24 -12.88
C LEU A 103 -0.34 13.99 -11.98
N GLY A 104 -1.46 13.91 -11.25
CA GLY A 104 -1.90 12.65 -10.61
C GLY A 104 -2.63 11.76 -11.62
N ALA A 105 -2.62 10.47 -11.39
CA ALA A 105 -3.25 9.47 -12.26
C ALA A 105 -4.16 8.49 -11.52
N ASP A 106 -4.46 8.73 -10.25
CA ASP A 106 -5.27 7.87 -9.38
C ASP A 106 -6.77 7.95 -9.66
N ASN A 107 -7.24 8.91 -10.47
CA ASN A 107 -8.67 9.14 -10.66
C ASN A 107 -8.97 9.67 -12.06
N LYS A 108 -10.10 9.22 -12.65
CA LYS A 108 -10.64 9.66 -13.95
C LYS A 108 -10.81 11.19 -14.07
N LYS A 109 -10.99 11.92 -12.98
CA LYS A 109 -11.03 13.38 -12.97
C LYS A 109 -9.76 14.02 -13.58
N HIS A 110 -8.65 13.31 -13.58
CA HIS A 110 -7.40 13.77 -14.19
C HIS A 110 -7.40 13.69 -15.72
N ILE A 111 -8.33 12.93 -16.35
CA ILE A 111 -8.48 12.83 -17.80
C ILE A 111 -8.69 14.21 -18.43
N ALA A 112 -9.53 15.04 -17.83
CA ALA A 112 -9.82 16.39 -18.35
C ALA A 112 -8.57 17.28 -18.42
N ARG A 113 -7.57 17.05 -17.58
CA ARG A 113 -6.32 17.84 -17.54
C ARG A 113 -5.36 17.52 -18.65
N ILE A 114 -5.47 16.32 -19.24
CA ILE A 114 -4.62 15.87 -20.35
C ILE A 114 -5.35 15.92 -21.69
N GLN A 115 -6.64 16.16 -21.68
CA GLN A 115 -7.46 16.24 -22.89
C GLN A 115 -7.08 17.48 -23.72
N GLY A 116 -6.88 17.28 -25.03
CA GLY A 116 -6.59 18.38 -25.97
C GLY A 116 -5.11 18.77 -26.09
N ALA A 117 -4.21 18.24 -25.27
CA ALA A 117 -2.78 18.51 -25.36
C ALA A 117 -2.02 17.42 -26.14
N ALA A 118 -0.98 17.77 -26.88
CA ALA A 118 0.00 16.83 -27.43
C ALA A 118 1.18 16.73 -26.46
N PHE A 119 1.65 15.51 -26.19
CA PHE A 119 2.78 15.26 -25.29
C PHE A 119 3.98 14.80 -26.08
N GLU A 120 5.10 15.48 -25.87
CA GLU A 120 6.39 15.10 -26.43
C GLU A 120 7.11 14.09 -25.55
N TYR A 121 7.03 14.29 -24.23
CA TYR A 121 7.61 13.36 -23.26
C TYR A 121 6.72 13.18 -22.04
N VAL A 122 6.57 11.94 -21.62
CA VAL A 122 5.91 11.60 -20.36
C VAL A 122 6.78 10.63 -19.55
N TYR A 123 7.00 10.95 -18.30
CA TYR A 123 7.48 10.00 -17.31
C TYR A 123 6.35 9.55 -16.40
N GLY A 124 6.23 8.24 -16.18
CA GLY A 124 5.23 7.62 -15.31
C GLY A 124 5.84 6.86 -14.15
N ASP A 125 5.47 7.23 -12.90
CA ASP A 125 5.90 6.52 -11.69
C ASP A 125 4.80 5.63 -11.15
N GLU A 126 5.14 4.39 -10.76
CA GLU A 126 4.22 3.40 -10.18
C GLU A 126 2.94 3.17 -11.02
N ILE A 127 3.08 2.95 -12.32
CA ILE A 127 1.97 2.93 -13.30
C ILE A 127 0.87 1.95 -12.95
N THR A 128 1.18 0.80 -12.33
CA THR A 128 0.16 -0.17 -11.89
C THR A 128 -0.82 0.37 -10.85
N THR A 129 -0.52 1.51 -10.25
CA THR A 129 -1.42 2.16 -9.28
C THR A 129 -2.38 3.18 -9.93
N TRP A 130 -2.26 3.42 -11.25
CA TRP A 130 -3.05 4.42 -11.96
C TRP A 130 -4.45 3.93 -12.32
N ASP A 131 -5.37 4.87 -12.55
CA ASP A 131 -6.64 4.58 -13.23
C ASP A 131 -6.37 4.24 -14.71
N GLU A 132 -6.90 3.12 -15.17
CA GLU A 132 -6.72 2.68 -16.55
C GLU A 132 -7.20 3.71 -17.58
N GLY A 133 -8.32 4.41 -17.30
CA GLY A 133 -8.87 5.41 -18.21
C GLY A 133 -7.93 6.59 -18.41
N VAL A 134 -7.14 6.96 -17.39
CA VAL A 134 -6.09 7.99 -17.50
C VAL A 134 -4.99 7.52 -18.43
N PHE A 135 -4.56 6.27 -18.31
CA PHE A 135 -3.52 5.71 -19.21
C PHE A 135 -4.03 5.56 -20.65
N GLN A 136 -5.27 5.13 -20.87
CA GLN A 136 -5.86 5.05 -22.21
C GLN A 136 -5.94 6.42 -22.88
N MET A 137 -6.29 7.47 -22.14
CA MET A 137 -6.25 8.84 -22.65
C MET A 137 -4.83 9.29 -23.00
N LEU A 138 -3.85 9.02 -22.12
CA LEU A 138 -2.44 9.34 -22.34
C LEU A 138 -1.91 8.75 -23.64
N LYS A 139 -2.26 7.50 -23.98
CA LYS A 139 -1.85 6.83 -25.22
C LYS A 139 -2.18 7.67 -26.46
N SER A 140 -3.33 8.35 -26.47
CA SER A 140 -3.75 9.21 -27.58
C SER A 140 -3.04 10.57 -27.60
N ARG A 141 -2.36 10.95 -26.53
CA ARG A 141 -1.71 12.26 -26.36
C ARG A 141 -0.21 12.26 -26.69
N LEU A 142 0.43 11.11 -26.71
CA LEU A 142 1.78 10.95 -27.22
C LEU A 142 1.78 11.06 -28.76
N SER A 143 1.43 12.22 -29.28
CA SER A 143 1.13 12.41 -30.70
C SER A 143 2.18 13.19 -31.46
N CYS A 144 3.24 13.69 -30.81
CA CYS A 144 4.37 14.32 -31.51
C CYS A 144 5.23 13.26 -32.21
N PRO A 145 5.90 13.57 -33.32
CA PRO A 145 6.69 12.60 -34.08
C PRO A 145 7.79 11.91 -33.29
N HIS A 146 8.30 12.56 -32.24
CA HIS A 146 9.37 12.05 -31.38
C HIS A 146 8.89 11.87 -29.91
N SER A 147 7.62 11.54 -29.75
CA SER A 147 7.07 11.27 -28.41
C SER A 147 7.68 10.03 -27.78
N HIS A 148 8.09 10.18 -26.52
CA HIS A 148 8.57 9.06 -25.71
C HIS A 148 7.84 9.01 -24.38
N PHE A 149 7.60 7.79 -23.93
CA PHE A 149 7.18 7.47 -22.58
C PHE A 149 8.25 6.64 -21.89
N ASP A 150 8.70 7.08 -20.74
CA ASP A 150 9.52 6.27 -19.82
C ASP A 150 8.75 6.07 -18.52
N GLY A 151 8.83 4.88 -17.93
CA GLY A 151 8.10 4.68 -16.68
C GLY A 151 8.51 3.46 -15.87
N THR A 152 8.01 3.43 -14.65
CA THR A 152 8.27 2.36 -13.68
C THR A 152 6.97 1.74 -13.18
N CYS A 153 7.02 0.44 -12.87
CA CYS A 153 5.97 -0.23 -12.12
C CYS A 153 6.51 -1.37 -11.27
N ASN A 154 5.75 -1.75 -10.26
CA ASN A 154 5.91 -3.03 -9.59
C ASN A 154 4.90 -4.01 -10.19
N PRO A 155 5.24 -5.30 -10.34
CA PRO A 155 4.31 -6.29 -10.85
C PRO A 155 3.07 -6.48 -9.97
N GLU A 156 1.97 -6.74 -10.62
CA GLU A 156 0.68 -7.10 -10.04
C GLU A 156 0.22 -8.46 -10.62
N SER A 157 -1.08 -8.67 -10.78
CA SER A 157 -1.60 -9.85 -11.47
C SER A 157 -1.22 -9.87 -12.96
N PRO A 158 -0.97 -11.04 -13.56
CA PRO A 158 -0.75 -11.19 -15.01
C PRO A 158 -1.91 -10.67 -15.87
N THR A 159 -3.12 -10.58 -15.29
CA THR A 159 -4.32 -10.09 -15.97
C THR A 159 -4.53 -8.58 -15.79
N HIS A 160 -3.64 -7.89 -15.08
CA HIS A 160 -3.69 -6.44 -14.91
C HIS A 160 -3.65 -5.71 -16.25
N TRP A 161 -4.41 -4.63 -16.40
CA TRP A 161 -4.51 -3.88 -17.65
C TRP A 161 -3.15 -3.42 -18.20
N PHE A 162 -2.23 -3.02 -17.33
CA PHE A 162 -0.91 -2.56 -17.74
C PHE A 162 -0.03 -3.73 -18.23
N LYS A 163 -0.15 -4.93 -17.62
CA LYS A 163 0.53 -6.13 -18.13
C LYS A 163 0.04 -6.50 -19.54
N LYS A 164 -1.28 -6.45 -19.76
CA LYS A 164 -1.85 -6.67 -21.10
C LYS A 164 -1.31 -5.65 -22.13
N PHE A 165 -1.11 -4.41 -21.71
CA PHE A 165 -0.47 -3.40 -22.56
C PHE A 165 1.00 -3.75 -22.84
N LEU A 166 1.77 -4.16 -21.83
CA LEU A 166 3.18 -4.55 -22.00
C LEU A 166 3.34 -5.78 -22.92
N ASP A 167 2.36 -6.65 -22.99
CA ASP A 167 2.35 -7.85 -23.84
C ASP A 167 1.74 -7.61 -25.23
N SER A 168 1.33 -6.37 -25.53
CA SER A 168 0.74 -6.03 -26.85
C SER A 168 1.82 -5.78 -27.91
N ASP A 169 1.40 -5.66 -29.18
CA ASP A 169 2.27 -5.35 -30.33
C ASP A 169 2.69 -3.88 -30.41
N ALA A 170 2.50 -3.08 -29.34
CA ALA A 170 2.95 -1.69 -29.32
C ALA A 170 4.49 -1.62 -29.31
N ASP A 171 5.05 -0.49 -29.75
CA ASP A 171 6.50 -0.24 -29.74
C ASP A 171 6.99 -0.06 -28.29
N ILE A 172 7.24 -1.17 -27.59
CA ILE A 172 7.58 -1.23 -26.15
C ILE A 172 8.94 -1.88 -25.95
N TYR A 173 9.80 -1.22 -25.18
CA TYR A 173 10.92 -1.86 -24.51
C TYR A 173 10.63 -2.00 -23.01
N CYS A 174 10.68 -3.21 -22.49
CA CYS A 174 10.42 -3.50 -21.09
C CYS A 174 11.56 -4.32 -20.48
N GLN A 175 12.17 -3.80 -19.42
CA GLN A 175 13.21 -4.49 -18.67
C GLN A 175 12.69 -4.86 -17.27
N ALA A 176 12.85 -6.13 -16.86
CA ALA A 176 12.40 -6.64 -15.57
C ALA A 176 13.54 -6.66 -14.54
N TYR A 177 13.30 -6.08 -13.38
CA TYR A 177 14.27 -5.93 -12.28
C TYR A 177 13.90 -6.84 -11.11
N THR A 178 14.89 -7.49 -10.54
CA THR A 178 14.83 -8.17 -9.23
C THR A 178 15.40 -7.26 -8.13
N ILE A 179 15.26 -7.63 -6.87
CA ILE A 179 15.88 -6.87 -5.78
C ILE A 179 17.41 -6.95 -5.84
N ASP A 180 17.95 -8.07 -6.37
CA ASP A 180 19.39 -8.33 -6.45
C ASP A 180 20.09 -7.48 -7.53
N ASP A 181 19.35 -6.83 -8.42
CA ASP A 181 19.89 -5.91 -9.43
C ASP A 181 20.32 -4.55 -8.86
N ASN A 182 20.06 -4.30 -7.57
CA ASN A 182 20.52 -3.13 -6.87
C ASN A 182 21.63 -3.44 -5.86
N PRO A 183 22.92 -3.39 -6.26
CA PRO A 183 24.04 -3.72 -5.40
C PRO A 183 24.29 -2.70 -4.27
N THR A 184 23.58 -1.56 -4.26
CA THR A 184 23.75 -0.54 -3.22
C THR A 184 22.96 -0.84 -1.94
N LEU A 185 22.07 -1.83 -1.99
CA LEU A 185 21.30 -2.23 -0.82
C LEU A 185 22.18 -3.02 0.17
N PRO A 186 22.06 -2.75 1.49
CA PRO A 186 22.73 -3.59 2.49
C PRO A 186 22.27 -5.05 2.38
N ALA A 187 23.22 -5.99 2.40
CA ALA A 187 22.91 -7.42 2.27
C ALA A 187 21.93 -7.91 3.35
N GLN A 188 22.07 -7.39 4.59
CA GLN A 188 21.16 -7.73 5.68
C GLN A 188 19.73 -7.27 5.37
N PHE A 189 19.54 -6.05 4.86
CA PHE A 189 18.22 -5.54 4.46
C PHE A 189 17.57 -6.44 3.41
N VAL A 190 18.32 -6.86 2.38
CA VAL A 190 17.82 -7.77 1.34
C VAL A 190 17.42 -9.13 1.93
N ALA A 191 18.23 -9.68 2.83
CA ALA A 191 17.95 -10.95 3.50
C ALA A 191 16.67 -10.85 4.36
N ASP A 192 16.54 -9.78 5.13
CA ASP A 192 15.35 -9.55 5.99
C ASP A 192 14.09 -9.40 5.14
N LEU A 193 14.15 -8.60 4.07
CA LEU A 193 13.01 -8.41 3.17
C LEU A 193 12.61 -9.71 2.45
N LYS A 194 13.57 -10.51 2.02
CA LYS A 194 13.32 -11.85 1.44
C LYS A 194 12.61 -12.74 2.45
N LYS A 195 13.04 -12.73 3.71
CA LYS A 195 12.42 -13.50 4.79
C LYS A 195 10.98 -13.02 5.08
N GLU A 196 10.76 -11.71 5.16
CA GLU A 196 9.45 -11.11 5.43
C GLU A 196 8.40 -11.45 4.38
N TYR A 197 8.80 -11.58 3.11
CA TYR A 197 7.87 -11.92 2.03
C TYR A 197 7.76 -13.42 1.74
N THR A 198 8.61 -14.26 2.34
CA THR A 198 8.59 -15.72 2.08
C THR A 198 7.19 -16.30 2.24
N GLY A 199 6.79 -17.14 1.28
CA GLY A 199 5.47 -17.81 1.28
C GLY A 199 4.29 -16.92 0.90
N THR A 200 4.53 -15.70 0.43
CA THR A 200 3.48 -14.78 -0.03
C THR A 200 3.61 -14.48 -1.53
N VAL A 201 2.54 -14.02 -2.17
CA VAL A 201 2.57 -13.51 -3.55
C VAL A 201 3.54 -12.33 -3.69
N TYR A 202 3.76 -11.59 -2.61
CA TYR A 202 4.65 -10.43 -2.59
C TYR A 202 6.12 -10.79 -2.76
N TYR A 203 6.54 -12.02 -2.38
CA TYR A 203 7.89 -12.51 -2.69
C TYR A 203 8.14 -12.52 -4.20
N ASN A 204 7.22 -13.10 -4.95
CA ASN A 204 7.33 -13.16 -6.41
C ASN A 204 7.29 -11.77 -7.03
N ARG A 205 6.40 -10.88 -6.57
CA ARG A 205 6.23 -9.53 -7.14
C ARG A 205 7.35 -8.58 -6.75
N PHE A 206 7.68 -8.50 -5.46
CA PHE A 206 8.52 -7.43 -4.91
C PHE A 206 9.97 -7.85 -4.65
N ILE A 207 10.27 -9.14 -4.71
CA ILE A 207 11.64 -9.67 -4.65
C ILE A 207 12.10 -10.12 -6.04
N LEU A 208 11.31 -10.99 -6.68
CA LEU A 208 11.67 -11.58 -7.97
C LEU A 208 11.20 -10.76 -9.19
N GLY A 209 10.39 -9.73 -9.00
CA GLY A 209 9.91 -8.87 -10.07
C GLY A 209 8.92 -9.54 -11.04
N GLN A 210 8.24 -10.59 -10.60
CA GLN A 210 7.36 -11.42 -11.43
C GLN A 210 5.90 -10.97 -11.37
N TRP A 211 5.24 -10.96 -12.52
CA TRP A 211 3.79 -10.78 -12.59
C TRP A 211 3.10 -12.09 -12.17
N MET A 212 2.48 -12.08 -10.99
CA MET A 212 1.87 -13.28 -10.41
C MET A 212 0.51 -12.95 -9.80
N ALA A 213 -0.48 -13.81 -10.08
CA ALA A 213 -1.80 -13.72 -9.46
C ALA A 213 -1.74 -14.14 -7.99
N ALA A 214 -2.46 -13.41 -7.15
CA ALA A 214 -2.70 -13.84 -5.78
C ALA A 214 -3.79 -14.92 -5.78
N ASN A 215 -3.50 -16.09 -5.23
CA ASN A 215 -4.42 -17.23 -5.22
C ASN A 215 -4.39 -17.93 -3.86
N GLY A 216 -5.54 -18.50 -3.48
CA GLY A 216 -5.67 -19.37 -2.30
C GLY A 216 -5.59 -18.60 -0.99
N VAL A 217 -4.97 -19.20 0.00
CA VAL A 217 -4.88 -18.67 1.37
C VAL A 217 -4.01 -17.41 1.42
N ILE A 218 -4.52 -16.36 2.07
CA ILE A 218 -3.81 -15.07 2.19
C ILE A 218 -2.66 -15.19 3.19
N TYR A 219 -2.92 -15.71 4.39
CA TYR A 219 -1.94 -15.76 5.49
C TYR A 219 -1.36 -17.18 5.65
N ARG A 220 -0.70 -17.66 4.60
CA ARG A 220 -0.19 -19.03 4.50
C ARG A 220 0.71 -19.42 5.66
N LEU A 221 1.60 -18.50 6.11
CA LEU A 221 2.52 -18.77 7.21
C LEU A 221 1.80 -19.11 8.52
N LEU A 222 0.66 -18.46 8.80
CA LEU A 222 -0.16 -18.77 9.97
C LEU A 222 -0.81 -20.14 9.83
N VAL A 223 -1.40 -20.43 8.66
CA VAL A 223 -2.07 -21.73 8.42
C VAL A 223 -1.09 -22.89 8.55
N ASP A 224 0.09 -22.76 7.96
CA ASP A 224 1.14 -23.79 8.03
C ASP A 224 1.62 -23.99 9.49
N SER A 225 1.78 -22.90 10.26
CA SER A 225 2.14 -22.96 11.68
C SER A 225 1.05 -23.63 12.55
N LEU A 226 -0.20 -23.30 12.30
CA LEU A 226 -1.33 -23.93 13.01
C LEU A 226 -1.41 -25.42 12.70
N ALA A 227 -1.21 -25.81 11.45
CA ALA A 227 -1.19 -27.22 11.02
C ALA A 227 0.00 -27.99 11.63
N ALA A 228 1.16 -27.36 11.77
CA ALA A 228 2.34 -27.93 12.38
C ALA A 228 2.28 -27.95 13.92
N GLY A 229 1.42 -27.14 14.53
CA GLY A 229 1.34 -27.00 15.99
C GLY A 229 2.59 -26.38 16.62
N ASP A 230 3.38 -25.59 15.86
CA ASP A 230 4.67 -25.03 16.31
C ASP A 230 4.53 -23.84 17.27
N GLY A 231 3.33 -23.31 17.43
CA GLY A 231 3.04 -22.19 18.34
C GLY A 231 3.69 -20.85 17.98
N ARG A 232 4.35 -20.73 16.83
CA ARG A 232 5.17 -19.58 16.43
C ARG A 232 4.42 -18.25 16.46
N PHE A 233 3.14 -18.25 16.20
CA PHE A 233 2.29 -17.06 16.17
C PHE A 233 1.53 -16.83 17.48
N PHE A 234 1.85 -17.55 18.55
CA PHE A 234 1.32 -17.28 19.87
C PHE A 234 2.37 -16.58 20.73
N TRP A 235 1.92 -15.60 21.51
CA TRP A 235 2.81 -14.94 22.46
C TRP A 235 3.24 -15.95 23.52
N PRO A 236 4.56 -16.07 23.84
CA PRO A 236 5.01 -17.04 24.84
C PRO A 236 4.37 -16.79 26.21
N VAL A 237 3.86 -17.86 26.84
CA VAL A 237 3.09 -17.78 28.10
C VAL A 237 3.93 -17.22 29.26
N ASP A 238 5.20 -17.54 29.28
CA ASP A 238 6.18 -17.14 30.29
C ASP A 238 6.80 -15.76 30.05
N LYS A 239 6.51 -15.13 28.91
CA LYS A 239 7.04 -13.82 28.55
C LYS A 239 6.05 -12.71 28.93
N PRO A 240 6.41 -11.77 29.83
CA PRO A 240 5.58 -10.61 30.11
C PRO A 240 5.29 -9.80 28.85
N LEU A 241 4.03 -9.42 28.64
CA LEU A 241 3.64 -8.52 27.55
C LEU A 241 3.50 -7.11 28.09
N HIS A 242 4.30 -6.19 27.54
CA HIS A 242 4.28 -4.77 27.87
C HIS A 242 3.84 -3.97 26.64
N PRO A 243 2.53 -3.74 26.43
CA PRO A 243 2.04 -2.92 25.33
C PRO A 243 2.57 -1.49 25.42
N TRP A 244 3.07 -0.96 24.33
CA TRP A 244 3.33 0.48 24.24
C TRP A 244 2.05 1.24 23.92
N ARG A 245 1.21 0.66 23.05
CA ARG A 245 -0.08 1.22 22.65
C ARG A 245 -1.09 0.11 22.53
N VAL A 246 -2.25 0.30 23.15
CA VAL A 246 -3.40 -0.59 22.99
C VAL A 246 -4.44 0.10 22.13
N ARG A 247 -4.93 -0.56 21.11
CA ARG A 247 -5.93 -0.04 20.19
C ARG A 247 -7.05 -1.05 19.99
N ILE A 248 -8.23 -0.54 19.72
CA ILE A 248 -9.39 -1.36 19.37
C ILE A 248 -9.86 -0.97 17.98
N GLY A 249 -10.14 -1.94 17.15
CA GLY A 249 -10.81 -1.78 15.86
C GLY A 249 -12.24 -2.30 15.96
N VAL A 250 -13.14 -1.62 15.30
CA VAL A 250 -14.57 -1.92 15.26
C VAL A 250 -15.04 -1.91 13.82
N ASP A 251 -15.53 -3.05 13.37
CA ASP A 251 -16.23 -3.15 12.11
C ASP A 251 -17.74 -3.37 12.37
N PHE A 252 -18.56 -2.63 11.63
CA PHE A 252 -20.01 -2.67 11.84
C PHE A 252 -20.67 -3.58 10.82
N GLY A 253 -21.17 -4.71 11.28
CA GLY A 253 -21.95 -5.60 10.45
C GLY A 253 -23.31 -5.00 10.05
N GLY A 254 -23.71 -5.28 8.82
CA GLY A 254 -25.03 -4.95 8.27
C GLY A 254 -25.40 -5.94 7.17
N ASN A 255 -26.69 -6.08 6.84
CA ASN A 255 -27.16 -6.93 5.73
C ASN A 255 -26.59 -8.38 5.69
N GLY A 256 -26.44 -9.02 6.84
CA GLY A 256 -25.96 -10.40 6.93
C GLY A 256 -24.49 -10.54 7.38
N SER A 257 -23.72 -9.46 7.51
CA SER A 257 -22.42 -9.46 8.17
C SER A 257 -22.54 -9.26 9.68
N LYS A 258 -21.47 -9.55 10.44
CA LYS A 258 -21.45 -9.50 11.91
C LYS A 258 -20.66 -8.29 12.40
N HIS A 259 -20.99 -7.79 13.58
CA HIS A 259 -20.12 -6.81 14.23
C HIS A 259 -18.84 -7.50 14.73
N ALA A 260 -17.71 -6.86 14.55
CA ALA A 260 -16.43 -7.37 15.01
C ALA A 260 -15.66 -6.34 15.83
N PHE A 261 -15.09 -6.78 16.94
CA PHE A 261 -14.20 -6.00 17.79
C PHE A 261 -12.86 -6.73 17.91
N VAL A 262 -11.77 -6.01 17.68
CA VAL A 262 -10.42 -6.54 17.82
C VAL A 262 -9.56 -5.58 18.62
N ALA A 263 -8.94 -6.08 19.68
CA ALA A 263 -7.94 -5.34 20.45
C ALA A 263 -6.54 -5.79 20.05
N THR A 264 -5.65 -4.84 19.79
CA THR A 264 -4.24 -5.10 19.48
C THR A 264 -3.32 -4.28 20.38
N ALA A 265 -2.12 -4.83 20.61
CA ALA A 265 -0.99 -4.11 21.18
C ALA A 265 0.04 -3.82 20.09
N ILE A 266 0.53 -2.58 20.04
CA ILE A 266 1.76 -2.24 19.33
C ILE A 266 2.89 -2.25 20.35
N LEU A 267 3.96 -2.98 20.04
CA LEU A 267 5.12 -3.09 20.92
C LEU A 267 6.04 -1.86 20.81
N PRO A 268 6.88 -1.59 21.83
CA PRO A 268 7.82 -0.47 21.81
C PRO A 268 8.67 -0.44 20.54
N GLY A 269 8.85 0.79 20.01
CA GLY A 269 9.64 1.00 18.79
C GLY A 269 9.02 0.40 17.52
N TYR A 270 7.71 0.06 17.54
CA TYR A 270 7.03 -0.66 16.45
C TYR A 270 7.62 -2.06 16.15
N SER A 271 8.29 -2.66 17.14
CA SER A 271 8.95 -3.96 17.00
C SER A 271 7.99 -5.12 16.72
N GLY A 272 6.69 -4.95 16.87
CA GLY A 272 5.68 -5.94 16.51
C GLY A 272 4.27 -5.58 16.93
N VAL A 273 3.35 -6.47 16.61
CA VAL A 273 1.92 -6.37 16.89
C VAL A 273 1.44 -7.66 17.57
N VAL A 274 0.64 -7.52 18.61
CA VAL A 274 0.00 -8.65 19.31
C VAL A 274 -1.51 -8.49 19.27
N GLY A 275 -2.23 -9.47 18.73
CA GLY A 275 -3.68 -9.58 18.88
C GLY A 275 -4.00 -9.96 20.33
N LEU A 276 -4.62 -9.05 21.08
CA LEU A 276 -4.88 -9.20 22.51
C LEU A 276 -6.19 -9.95 22.79
N ALA A 277 -7.25 -9.53 22.12
CA ALA A 277 -8.60 -10.10 22.24
C ALA A 277 -9.39 -9.81 20.97
N SER A 278 -10.36 -10.65 20.68
CA SER A 278 -11.29 -10.42 19.58
C SER A 278 -12.66 -10.98 19.90
N GLN A 279 -13.70 -10.32 19.39
CA GLN A 279 -15.08 -10.73 19.56
C GLN A 279 -15.86 -10.49 18.28
N ARG A 280 -16.72 -11.44 17.91
CA ARG A 280 -17.64 -11.34 16.81
C ARG A 280 -19.06 -11.47 17.34
N ILE A 281 -19.96 -10.58 16.96
CA ILE A 281 -21.31 -10.48 17.49
C ILE A 281 -22.30 -10.57 16.35
N ASP A 282 -23.28 -11.48 16.49
CA ASP A 282 -24.39 -11.56 15.56
C ASP A 282 -25.26 -10.30 15.69
N PRO A 283 -25.65 -9.65 14.59
CA PRO A 283 -26.58 -8.53 14.64
C PRO A 283 -27.97 -9.06 15.02
N VAL A 284 -28.24 -9.13 16.33
CA VAL A 284 -29.58 -9.38 16.83
C VAL A 284 -30.28 -8.04 16.89
N ALA A 285 -31.30 -7.87 16.02
CA ALA A 285 -32.13 -6.69 15.93
C ALA A 285 -31.34 -5.37 16.08
N GLN A 286 -31.04 -4.71 15.04
CA GLN A 286 -30.43 -3.37 14.84
C GLN A 286 -30.48 -2.37 16.02
N ASP A 287 -30.13 -2.80 17.23
CA ASP A 287 -30.11 -1.97 18.42
C ASP A 287 -28.71 -1.37 18.62
N ALA A 288 -28.59 -0.10 18.29
CA ALA A 288 -27.35 0.66 18.46
C ALA A 288 -26.92 0.75 19.95
N ASP A 289 -27.86 0.71 20.89
CA ASP A 289 -27.53 0.67 22.32
C ASP A 289 -26.90 -0.67 22.71
N PHE A 290 -27.45 -1.78 22.23
CA PHE A 290 -26.87 -3.10 22.45
C PHE A 290 -25.41 -3.18 21.94
N LEU A 291 -25.17 -2.70 20.71
CA LEU A 291 -23.83 -2.67 20.14
C LEU A 291 -22.87 -1.81 20.98
N ALA A 292 -23.32 -0.62 21.39
CA ALA A 292 -22.50 0.27 22.21
C ALA A 292 -22.19 -0.32 23.58
N ASP A 293 -23.14 -1.05 24.20
CA ASP A 293 -22.93 -1.73 25.49
C ASP A 293 -21.96 -2.90 25.35
N ARG A 294 -22.06 -3.70 24.29
CA ARG A 294 -21.09 -4.78 24.00
C ARG A 294 -19.68 -4.23 23.78
N LEU A 295 -19.56 -3.15 23.01
CA LEU A 295 -18.26 -2.49 22.81
C LEU A 295 -17.71 -1.94 24.13
N LEU A 296 -18.56 -1.35 24.98
CA LEU A 296 -18.15 -0.86 26.30
C LEU A 296 -17.60 -2.01 27.16
N GLU A 297 -18.30 -3.13 27.25
CA GLU A 297 -17.83 -4.32 28.00
C GLU A 297 -16.47 -4.80 27.48
N PHE A 298 -16.32 -4.89 26.14
CA PHE A 298 -15.07 -5.27 25.52
C PHE A 298 -13.94 -4.28 25.86
N CYS A 299 -14.18 -3.00 25.74
CA CYS A 299 -13.22 -1.95 26.11
C CYS A 299 -12.81 -2.02 27.59
N MET A 300 -13.76 -2.22 28.48
CA MET A 300 -13.47 -2.32 29.93
C MET A 300 -12.67 -3.57 30.28
N THR A 301 -12.93 -4.69 29.61
CA THR A 301 -12.13 -5.92 29.75
C THR A 301 -10.69 -5.71 29.29
N VAL A 302 -10.51 -5.08 28.13
CA VAL A 302 -9.18 -4.74 27.60
C VAL A 302 -8.45 -3.76 28.51
N PHE A 303 -9.13 -2.71 28.96
CA PHE A 303 -8.58 -1.70 29.86
C PHE A 303 -8.13 -2.30 31.18
N ALA A 304 -8.97 -3.14 31.81
CA ALA A 304 -8.65 -3.78 33.10
C ALA A 304 -7.38 -4.65 33.04
N ARG A 305 -7.11 -5.26 31.87
CA ARG A 305 -5.96 -6.16 31.72
C ARG A 305 -4.71 -5.48 31.17
N TRP A 306 -4.88 -4.51 30.25
CA TRP A 306 -3.78 -3.94 29.45
C TRP A 306 -3.58 -2.46 29.67
N GLY A 307 -4.41 -1.81 30.47
CA GLY A 307 -4.33 -0.39 30.76
C GLY A 307 -4.93 0.50 29.66
N GLU A 308 -4.35 1.67 29.45
CA GLU A 308 -4.93 2.74 28.62
C GLU A 308 -5.13 2.33 27.17
N ILE A 309 -6.37 2.51 26.67
CA ILE A 309 -6.73 2.37 25.27
C ILE A 309 -6.39 3.70 24.57
N GLN A 310 -5.48 3.65 23.62
CA GLN A 310 -5.04 4.83 22.87
C GLN A 310 -6.12 5.35 21.92
N TYR A 311 -6.71 4.47 21.12
CA TYR A 311 -7.76 4.78 20.16
C TYR A 311 -8.71 3.58 19.97
N ILE A 312 -9.96 3.92 19.58
CA ILE A 312 -10.95 2.99 19.08
C ILE A 312 -11.25 3.41 17.64
N PHE A 313 -10.76 2.64 16.68
CA PHE A 313 -10.96 2.92 15.25
C PHE A 313 -12.20 2.20 14.74
N CYS A 314 -13.18 2.96 14.27
CA CYS A 314 -14.44 2.44 13.76
C CYS A 314 -14.51 2.57 12.24
N ASP A 315 -15.27 1.68 11.61
CA ASP A 315 -15.56 1.81 10.18
C ASP A 315 -16.11 3.21 9.86
N SER A 316 -15.38 3.95 9.02
CA SER A 316 -15.68 5.34 8.68
C SER A 316 -16.96 5.51 7.86
N ALA A 317 -17.55 4.46 7.30
CA ALA A 317 -18.81 4.52 6.55
C ALA A 317 -20.01 4.72 7.48
N GLU A 318 -19.94 4.29 8.75
CA GLU A 318 -21.07 4.22 9.66
C GLU A 318 -21.07 5.36 10.71
N GLN A 319 -21.08 6.63 10.24
CA GLN A 319 -20.98 7.81 11.12
C GLN A 319 -22.09 7.90 12.17
N THR A 320 -23.29 7.39 11.87
CA THR A 320 -24.42 7.38 12.82
C THR A 320 -24.11 6.49 14.02
N LEU A 321 -23.58 5.28 13.78
CA LEU A 321 -23.18 4.35 14.85
C LEU A 321 -22.01 4.90 15.67
N ILE A 322 -21.02 5.51 15.01
CA ILE A 322 -19.88 6.14 15.69
C ILE A 322 -20.35 7.24 16.65
N ASN A 323 -21.25 8.11 16.19
CA ASN A 323 -21.79 9.18 17.03
C ASN A 323 -22.65 8.62 18.18
N HIS A 324 -23.40 7.56 17.92
CA HIS A 324 -24.19 6.87 18.94
C HIS A 324 -23.29 6.28 20.05
N ILE A 325 -22.22 5.57 19.66
CA ILE A 325 -21.21 5.03 20.58
C ILE A 325 -20.59 6.13 21.44
N ARG A 326 -20.16 7.24 20.82
CA ARG A 326 -19.61 8.38 21.57
C ARG A 326 -20.62 8.95 22.59
N ALA A 327 -21.87 9.11 22.19
CA ALA A 327 -22.92 9.61 23.06
C ALA A 327 -23.21 8.63 24.22
N ARG A 328 -23.24 7.32 23.95
CA ARG A 328 -23.44 6.27 24.98
C ARG A 328 -22.30 6.26 25.99
N LEU A 329 -21.04 6.30 25.53
CA LEU A 329 -19.87 6.34 26.39
C LEU A 329 -19.88 7.58 27.32
N ARG A 330 -20.26 8.77 26.79
CA ARG A 330 -20.39 10.00 27.59
C ARG A 330 -21.49 9.88 28.63
N ARG A 331 -22.65 9.29 28.29
CA ARG A 331 -23.72 9.01 29.26
C ARG A 331 -23.27 8.09 30.39
N CYS A 332 -22.39 7.15 30.13
CA CYS A 332 -21.76 6.28 31.12
C CYS A 332 -20.61 6.94 31.90
N LYS A 333 -20.41 8.26 31.78
CA LYS A 333 -19.32 9.04 32.39
C LYS A 333 -17.92 8.60 31.96
N LEU A 334 -17.81 8.04 30.76
CA LEU A 334 -16.56 7.58 30.14
C LEU A 334 -16.14 8.52 29.00
N SER A 335 -16.19 9.85 29.26
CA SER A 335 -15.83 10.86 28.24
C SER A 335 -14.40 10.65 27.69
N TRP A 336 -13.49 10.24 28.56
CA TRP A 336 -12.11 9.94 28.15
C TRP A 336 -12.03 8.84 27.07
N LEU A 337 -12.93 7.85 27.12
CA LEU A 337 -12.99 6.76 26.13
C LEU A 337 -13.75 7.23 24.87
N ALA A 338 -14.81 8.02 25.03
CA ALA A 338 -15.54 8.61 23.93
C ALA A 338 -14.66 9.50 23.03
N ASP A 339 -13.71 10.21 23.63
CA ASP A 339 -12.76 11.08 22.92
C ASP A 339 -11.65 10.31 22.21
N ARG A 340 -11.52 8.99 22.45
CA ARG A 340 -10.61 8.07 21.75
C ARG A 340 -11.25 7.37 20.54
N VAL A 341 -12.54 7.57 20.31
CA VAL A 341 -13.25 6.98 19.16
C VAL A 341 -12.94 7.80 17.90
N GLU A 342 -12.33 7.14 16.92
CA GLU A 342 -11.84 7.72 15.68
C GLU A 342 -12.35 6.95 14.46
N ASN A 343 -12.36 7.60 13.30
CA ASN A 343 -12.61 6.92 12.03
C ASN A 343 -11.41 6.07 11.60
N SER A 344 -11.65 4.90 11.02
CA SER A 344 -10.63 4.13 10.30
C SER A 344 -10.08 4.94 9.12
N ALA A 345 -8.83 4.69 8.72
CA ALA A 345 -8.21 5.37 7.60
C ALA A 345 -8.59 4.74 6.25
N LYS A 346 -8.99 3.47 6.24
CA LYS A 346 -9.35 2.67 5.06
C LYS A 346 -8.33 2.78 3.94
N ILE A 347 -7.05 2.54 4.24
CA ILE A 347 -6.04 2.38 3.20
C ILE A 347 -6.38 1.17 2.31
N ARG A 348 -5.77 1.04 1.15
CA ARG A 348 -6.06 -0.05 0.20
C ARG A 348 -5.97 -1.41 0.88
N ILE A 349 -6.92 -2.30 0.63
CA ILE A 349 -6.99 -3.65 1.22
C ILE A 349 -5.69 -4.41 1.02
N ASN A 350 -5.10 -4.35 -0.17
CA ASN A 350 -3.83 -5.02 -0.47
C ASN A 350 -2.65 -4.49 0.37
N ASP A 351 -2.65 -3.21 0.72
CA ASP A 351 -1.63 -2.66 1.62
C ASP A 351 -1.83 -3.18 3.05
N ARG A 352 -3.08 -3.31 3.52
CA ARG A 352 -3.41 -3.89 4.83
C ARG A 352 -3.02 -5.36 4.92
N ILE A 353 -3.35 -6.15 3.89
CA ILE A 353 -2.92 -7.56 3.77
C ILE A 353 -1.40 -7.67 3.78
N ARG A 354 -0.74 -6.86 2.96
CA ARG A 354 0.72 -6.82 2.85
C ARG A 354 1.39 -6.51 4.18
N LEU A 355 0.88 -5.54 4.95
CA LEU A 355 1.40 -5.21 6.28
C LEU A 355 1.38 -6.42 7.21
N THR A 356 0.26 -7.12 7.27
CA THR A 356 0.12 -8.32 8.11
C THR A 356 1.06 -9.44 7.65
N CYS A 357 1.22 -9.65 6.35
CA CYS A 357 2.19 -10.62 5.81
C CYS A 357 3.64 -10.27 6.19
N ILE A 358 4.04 -9.00 6.11
CA ILE A 358 5.36 -8.52 6.53
C ILE A 358 5.60 -8.79 8.03
N LEU A 359 4.63 -8.45 8.86
CA LEU A 359 4.70 -8.70 10.31
C LEU A 359 4.85 -10.19 10.63
N MET A 360 4.10 -11.06 9.96
CA MET A 360 4.18 -12.51 10.12
C MET A 360 5.52 -13.06 9.64
N GLY A 361 5.97 -12.67 8.44
CA GLY A 361 7.24 -13.10 7.87
C GLY A 361 8.45 -12.67 8.69
N GLY A 362 8.42 -11.45 9.20
CA GLY A 362 9.45 -10.89 10.08
C GLY A 362 9.45 -11.44 11.51
N GLY A 363 8.48 -12.31 11.88
CA GLY A 363 8.34 -12.82 13.24
C GLY A 363 7.94 -11.73 14.23
N ARG A 364 7.15 -10.75 13.78
CA ARG A 364 6.70 -9.56 14.53
C ARG A 364 5.18 -9.54 14.73
N PHE A 365 4.52 -10.66 14.57
CA PHE A 365 3.07 -10.83 14.78
C PHE A 365 2.80 -11.98 15.71
N TRP A 366 1.97 -11.74 16.72
CA TRP A 366 1.55 -12.76 17.68
C TRP A 366 0.08 -12.60 18.06
N LEU A 367 -0.48 -13.67 18.61
CA LEU A 367 -1.85 -13.75 19.11
C LEU A 367 -1.85 -14.22 20.57
N LEU A 368 -2.76 -13.70 21.36
CA LEU A 368 -3.15 -14.29 22.63
C LEU A 368 -4.32 -15.25 22.42
N PRO A 369 -4.56 -16.20 23.32
CA PRO A 369 -5.70 -17.13 23.25
C PRO A 369 -7.05 -16.43 23.12
N GLU A 370 -7.21 -15.25 23.72
CA GLU A 370 -8.43 -14.46 23.69
C GLU A 370 -8.69 -13.78 22.33
N ALA A 371 -7.74 -13.80 21.43
CA ALA A 371 -7.90 -13.34 20.04
C ALA A 371 -8.32 -14.48 19.09
N ALA A 372 -9.17 -15.40 19.55
CA ALA A 372 -9.54 -16.60 18.81
C ALA A 372 -10.27 -16.30 17.50
N THR A 373 -11.24 -15.36 17.48
CA THR A 373 -11.95 -15.01 16.25
C THR A 373 -11.01 -14.36 15.22
N LEU A 374 -10.03 -13.56 15.66
CA LEU A 374 -9.00 -13.01 14.79
C LEU A 374 -8.10 -14.10 14.21
N ARG A 375 -7.66 -15.06 15.03
CA ARG A 375 -6.91 -16.23 14.56
C ARG A 375 -7.65 -16.97 13.46
N ASP A 376 -8.93 -17.26 13.69
CA ASP A 376 -9.75 -18.04 12.77
C ASP A 376 -10.04 -17.26 11.48
N ALA A 377 -10.29 -15.94 11.58
CA ALA A 377 -10.45 -15.06 10.43
C ALA A 377 -9.18 -15.01 9.56
N LEU A 378 -8.01 -14.87 10.18
CA LEU A 378 -6.72 -14.90 9.46
C LEU A 378 -6.46 -16.28 8.83
N ALA A 379 -6.79 -17.38 9.53
CA ALA A 379 -6.55 -18.74 9.03
C ALA A 379 -7.46 -19.11 7.84
N THR A 380 -8.64 -18.51 7.75
CA THR A 380 -9.63 -18.79 6.69
C THR A 380 -9.66 -17.76 5.57
N ALA A 381 -8.87 -16.69 5.67
CA ALA A 381 -8.82 -15.63 4.67
C ALA A 381 -8.32 -16.14 3.31
N LEU A 382 -9.12 -15.92 2.27
CA LEU A 382 -8.84 -16.36 0.90
C LEU A 382 -8.81 -15.16 -0.07
N TYR A 383 -8.03 -15.30 -1.14
CA TYR A 383 -8.14 -14.42 -2.29
C TYR A 383 -9.35 -14.79 -3.15
N SER A 384 -10.07 -13.81 -3.66
CA SER A 384 -11.19 -13.99 -4.57
C SER A 384 -10.69 -14.33 -5.97
N GLY A 385 -11.22 -15.39 -6.57
CA GLY A 385 -11.00 -15.70 -7.99
C GLY A 385 -12.01 -15.04 -8.93
N LYS A 386 -12.98 -14.26 -8.43
CA LYS A 386 -14.11 -13.74 -9.22
C LYS A 386 -13.70 -12.70 -10.26
N HIS A 387 -12.69 -11.88 -9.96
CA HIS A 387 -12.21 -10.84 -10.88
C HIS A 387 -10.74 -11.10 -11.23
N PRO A 388 -10.47 -11.78 -12.36
CA PRO A 388 -9.10 -11.99 -12.83
C PRO A 388 -8.39 -10.63 -13.00
N GLY A 389 -7.28 -10.42 -12.27
CA GLY A 389 -6.51 -9.18 -12.35
C GLY A 389 -6.64 -8.25 -11.17
N VAL A 390 -7.57 -8.52 -10.28
CA VAL A 390 -7.71 -7.76 -9.03
C VAL A 390 -7.48 -8.71 -7.88
N ASP A 391 -6.52 -8.38 -7.00
CA ASP A 391 -6.29 -9.14 -5.78
C ASP A 391 -7.27 -8.66 -4.72
N GLU A 392 -8.42 -9.29 -4.67
CA GLU A 392 -9.46 -9.01 -3.68
C GLU A 392 -9.52 -10.14 -2.66
N ARG A 393 -9.85 -9.81 -1.41
CA ARG A 393 -10.28 -10.83 -0.45
C ARG A 393 -11.62 -11.41 -0.89
N LEU A 394 -11.80 -12.71 -0.67
CA LEU A 394 -13.08 -13.36 -0.88
C LEU A 394 -14.09 -12.85 0.16
N ASP A 395 -15.13 -12.21 -0.34
CA ASP A 395 -16.26 -11.70 0.43
C ASP A 395 -17.55 -12.32 -0.12
N ASP A 396 -17.87 -13.51 0.37
CA ASP A 396 -19.07 -14.25 0.01
C ASP A 396 -19.79 -14.87 1.21
N GLY A 397 -19.42 -14.41 2.42
CA GLY A 397 -19.94 -14.91 3.68
C GLY A 397 -19.28 -16.21 4.18
N SER A 398 -18.39 -16.82 3.40
CA SER A 398 -17.61 -18.01 3.85
C SER A 398 -16.37 -17.64 4.67
N THR A 399 -15.93 -16.38 4.56
CA THR A 399 -14.77 -15.84 5.28
C THR A 399 -15.20 -14.73 6.25
N ASP A 400 -14.44 -14.54 7.31
CA ASP A 400 -14.73 -13.52 8.34
C ASP A 400 -14.00 -12.20 8.01
N ILE A 401 -14.55 -11.43 7.09
CA ILE A 401 -14.00 -10.15 6.67
C ILE A 401 -14.13 -9.10 7.77
N ASP A 402 -15.25 -9.11 8.50
CA ASP A 402 -15.54 -8.12 9.54
C ASP A 402 -14.44 -8.11 10.62
N THR A 403 -14.01 -9.29 11.08
CA THR A 403 -12.92 -9.40 12.05
C THR A 403 -11.56 -8.98 11.47
N LEU A 404 -11.31 -9.26 10.18
CA LEU A 404 -10.09 -8.82 9.50
C LEU A 404 -10.05 -7.29 9.37
N ASP A 405 -11.13 -6.66 8.96
CA ASP A 405 -11.22 -5.21 8.85
C ASP A 405 -11.07 -4.53 10.21
N ALA A 406 -11.75 -5.03 11.24
CA ALA A 406 -11.58 -4.54 12.60
C ALA A 406 -10.11 -4.63 13.07
N TYR A 407 -9.41 -5.73 12.81
CA TYR A 407 -7.99 -5.86 13.10
C TYR A 407 -7.15 -4.83 12.34
N GLU A 408 -7.34 -4.75 11.04
CA GLU A 408 -6.56 -3.89 10.15
C GLU A 408 -6.70 -2.40 10.49
N TYR A 409 -7.87 -1.94 10.95
CA TYR A 409 -8.07 -0.57 11.41
C TYR A 409 -7.16 -0.21 12.59
N THR A 410 -6.75 -1.17 13.41
CA THR A 410 -5.87 -0.91 14.55
C THR A 410 -4.43 -0.59 14.14
N ILE A 411 -3.96 -1.06 12.98
CA ILE A 411 -2.56 -0.98 12.55
C ILE A 411 -2.33 -0.14 11.30
N GLU A 412 -3.34 0.09 10.47
CA GLU A 412 -3.19 0.70 9.15
C GLU A 412 -2.59 2.12 9.17
N ARG A 413 -2.86 2.91 10.22
CA ARG A 413 -2.30 4.27 10.36
C ARG A 413 -0.78 4.27 10.57
N ASP A 414 -0.23 3.19 11.08
CA ASP A 414 1.21 3.04 11.29
C ASP A 414 1.89 2.19 10.21
N PHE A 415 1.24 1.99 9.06
CA PHE A 415 1.76 1.20 7.95
C PHE A 415 3.25 1.47 7.68
N LYS A 416 3.63 2.73 7.47
CA LYS A 416 5.02 3.11 7.17
C LYS A 416 6.00 2.80 8.30
N ARG A 417 5.56 2.95 9.55
CA ARG A 417 6.41 2.71 10.73
C ARG A 417 6.60 1.21 10.96
N LEU A 418 5.53 0.44 10.81
CA LEU A 418 5.56 -1.01 10.96
C LEU A 418 6.27 -1.72 9.80
N THR A 419 6.35 -1.12 8.62
CA THR A 419 7.08 -1.69 7.46
C THR A 419 8.54 -1.26 7.40
N ASN A 420 8.96 -0.20 8.08
CA ASN A 420 10.32 0.33 8.03
C ASN A 420 11.16 -0.02 9.28
N THR A 421 10.61 -0.79 10.20
CA THR A 421 11.28 -1.29 11.40
C THR A 421 11.77 -2.70 11.11
#